data_92edddb45fe1c982450aba6c3932fb46
#
_entry.id   92edddb45fe1c982450aba6c3932fb46
#
_cell.length_a   1.000
_cell.length_b   1.000
_cell.length_c   1.000
_cell.angle_alpha   90.00
_cell.angle_beta   90.00
_cell.angle_gamma   90.00
#
_symmetry.space_group_name_H-M   'P 1'
#
loop_
_entity.id
_entity.type
_entity.pdbx_description
1 polymer ?
#
loop_
_entity_poly.entity_id
_entity_poly.type
_entity_poly.pdbx_seq_one_letter_code
_entity_poly.pdbx_strand_id
1 'polypeptide(L)'
;MNGVDVGRIGIWTSALDRQPAAVVRRAAAEIERLGFGALWVGEAARREVFANASLLLSATGRLVVATGIANIWARDPMAMAAGQRTLAEAWGGRFLLGLGVSHDRLVDPRGHRYGQPLTAMRRYLDAMDHAPYLAPVPDPAAMTRVLGALGPRMLALAAEVADGAHPYLVPVEHTHRARAILGPTKLLCPEVAVVVGSDRVAARRVARAHLDAYLGLANYRSNLADLGFADRDLAGGGSDRLVDALVASGPAARVARRIGAHLDAGADHVAIQVLTPSPDRLPTDEWAELAAALALDPCPVPPDSSPAEQ
;
A
#
# COMPACT_ATOMS: atom_id res chain seq x y z
N MET A 1 -13.65 -7.92 14.54
CA MET A 1 -13.45 -7.78 13.09
C MET A 1 -13.04 -9.13 12.53
N ASN A 2 -13.88 -9.73 11.69
CA ASN A 2 -13.56 -10.99 11.01
C ASN A 2 -12.88 -10.63 9.69
N GLY A 3 -11.56 -10.62 9.64
CA GLY A 3 -10.79 -10.26 8.45
C GLY A 3 -9.30 -10.42 8.70
N VAL A 4 -8.49 -10.18 7.67
CA VAL A 4 -7.03 -10.25 7.74
C VAL A 4 -6.49 -9.19 8.71
N ASP A 5 -5.71 -9.61 9.70
CA ASP A 5 -5.06 -8.69 10.65
C ASP A 5 -3.73 -8.17 10.07
N VAL A 6 -3.78 -6.95 9.56
CA VAL A 6 -2.60 -6.27 8.97
C VAL A 6 -1.68 -5.63 10.02
N GLY A 7 -2.01 -5.70 11.31
CA GLY A 7 -1.34 -4.94 12.37
C GLY A 7 -1.54 -3.43 12.20
N ARG A 8 -0.92 -2.63 13.04
CA ARG A 8 -1.05 -1.16 12.98
C ARG A 8 -0.11 -0.50 12.00
N ILE A 9 1.05 -1.10 11.74
CA ILE A 9 2.14 -0.53 10.93
C ILE A 9 2.65 -1.58 9.94
N GLY A 10 2.80 -1.18 8.69
CA GLY A 10 3.42 -1.99 7.64
C GLY A 10 4.37 -1.17 6.77
N ILE A 11 5.02 -1.84 5.86
CA ILE A 11 5.88 -1.24 4.83
C ILE A 11 5.16 -1.27 3.49
N TRP A 12 5.15 -0.17 2.77
CA TRP A 12 4.83 -0.10 1.35
C TRP A 12 6.12 0.12 0.56
N THR A 13 6.39 -0.68 -0.46
CA THR A 13 7.62 -0.48 -1.24
C THR A 13 7.52 -1.01 -2.67
N SER A 14 8.05 -0.24 -3.62
CA SER A 14 8.33 -0.66 -5.00
C SER A 14 9.81 -0.97 -5.24
N ALA A 15 10.68 -0.77 -4.24
CA ALA A 15 12.12 -1.02 -4.39
C ALA A 15 12.42 -2.52 -4.55
N LEU A 16 11.59 -3.39 -3.96
CA LEU A 16 11.71 -4.85 -4.09
C LEU A 16 11.54 -5.33 -5.53
N ASP A 17 10.73 -4.65 -6.35
CA ASP A 17 10.53 -5.02 -7.75
C ASP A 17 11.80 -4.90 -8.62
N ARG A 18 12.79 -4.17 -8.13
CA ARG A 18 14.08 -3.95 -8.81
C ARG A 18 15.17 -4.92 -8.34
N GLN A 19 14.86 -5.78 -7.38
CA GLN A 19 15.82 -6.70 -6.76
C GLN A 19 15.66 -8.13 -7.28
N PRO A 20 16.74 -8.94 -7.30
CA PRO A 20 16.63 -10.37 -7.54
C PRO A 20 15.75 -11.07 -6.49
N ALA A 21 15.08 -12.17 -6.86
CA ALA A 21 14.15 -12.88 -5.99
C ALA A 21 14.74 -13.29 -4.63
N ALA A 22 15.99 -13.70 -4.59
CA ALA A 22 16.68 -14.04 -3.34
C ALA A 22 16.81 -12.83 -2.39
N VAL A 23 17.05 -11.63 -2.94
CA VAL A 23 17.11 -10.39 -2.15
C VAL A 23 15.70 -10.01 -1.66
N VAL A 24 14.69 -10.15 -2.52
CA VAL A 24 13.27 -9.89 -2.17
C VAL A 24 12.83 -10.75 -1.00
N ARG A 25 13.13 -12.05 -1.03
CA ARG A 25 12.79 -12.98 0.08
C ARG A 25 13.46 -12.59 1.40
N ARG A 26 14.76 -12.28 1.38
CA ARG A 26 15.48 -11.85 2.59
C ARG A 26 14.93 -10.53 3.13
N ALA A 27 14.61 -9.58 2.26
CA ALA A 27 14.04 -8.29 2.69
C ALA A 27 12.65 -8.45 3.30
N ALA A 28 11.80 -9.35 2.77
CA ALA A 28 10.50 -9.65 3.36
C ALA A 28 10.64 -10.28 4.76
N ALA A 29 11.54 -11.24 4.91
CA ALA A 29 11.85 -11.86 6.20
C ALA A 29 12.40 -10.83 7.22
N GLU A 30 13.22 -9.87 6.76
CA GLU A 30 13.72 -8.80 7.61
C GLU A 30 12.61 -7.83 8.05
N ILE A 31 11.69 -7.45 7.17
CA ILE A 31 10.52 -6.64 7.51
C ILE A 31 9.66 -7.35 8.57
N GLU A 32 9.43 -8.65 8.43
CA GLU A 32 8.74 -9.46 9.44
C GLU A 32 9.50 -9.47 10.76
N ARG A 33 10.81 -9.72 10.72
CA ARG A 33 11.68 -9.75 11.92
C ARG A 33 11.67 -8.44 12.70
N LEU A 34 11.57 -7.32 11.99
CA LEU A 34 11.48 -5.98 12.58
C LEU A 34 10.11 -5.68 13.22
N GLY A 35 9.12 -6.59 13.10
CA GLY A 35 7.82 -6.45 13.74
C GLY A 35 6.76 -5.71 12.92
N PHE A 36 7.01 -5.41 11.65
CA PHE A 36 5.96 -4.87 10.77
C PHE A 36 4.88 -5.91 10.51
N GLY A 37 3.61 -5.51 10.56
CA GLY A 37 2.47 -6.41 10.40
C GLY A 37 2.16 -6.74 8.94
N ALA A 38 2.45 -5.82 8.01
CA ALA A 38 2.15 -6.01 6.59
C ALA A 38 3.24 -5.46 5.66
N LEU A 39 3.36 -6.10 4.48
CA LEU A 39 4.16 -5.63 3.35
C LEU A 39 3.25 -5.38 2.15
N TRP A 40 3.18 -4.12 1.71
CA TRP A 40 2.37 -3.66 0.59
C TRP A 40 3.21 -3.53 -0.66
N VAL A 41 2.73 -4.09 -1.77
CA VAL A 41 3.39 -4.04 -3.08
C VAL A 41 2.41 -3.56 -4.16
N GLY A 42 2.89 -2.68 -5.04
CA GLY A 42 2.08 -2.14 -6.14
C GLY A 42 2.19 -2.97 -7.42
N GLU A 43 1.28 -2.71 -8.36
CA GLU A 43 1.33 -3.29 -9.70
C GLU A 43 1.36 -2.20 -10.77
N ALA A 44 2.51 -2.07 -11.42
CA ALA A 44 2.70 -1.17 -12.55
C ALA A 44 3.30 -1.94 -13.74
N ALA A 45 4.47 -1.56 -14.23
CA ALA A 45 5.17 -2.23 -15.33
C ALA A 45 6.36 -3.07 -14.81
N ARG A 46 6.16 -3.86 -13.76
CA ARG A 46 7.22 -4.65 -13.13
C ARG A 46 6.75 -6.07 -12.83
N ARG A 47 6.97 -6.59 -11.60
CA ARG A 47 6.53 -7.93 -11.24
C ARG A 47 5.01 -8.06 -11.33
N GLU A 48 4.55 -9.22 -11.80
CA GLU A 48 3.14 -9.59 -11.69
C GLU A 48 2.80 -9.76 -10.21
N VAL A 49 1.71 -9.13 -9.76
CA VAL A 49 1.50 -8.88 -8.34
C VAL A 49 1.17 -10.14 -7.54
N PHE A 50 0.47 -11.13 -8.11
CA PHE A 50 0.15 -12.37 -7.40
C PHE A 50 1.35 -13.33 -7.33
N ALA A 51 2.13 -13.43 -8.40
CA ALA A 51 3.39 -14.16 -8.38
C ALA A 51 4.37 -13.53 -7.37
N ASN A 52 4.43 -12.20 -7.30
CA ASN A 52 5.23 -11.49 -6.30
C ASN A 52 4.71 -11.73 -4.89
N ALA A 53 3.39 -11.68 -4.66
CA ALA A 53 2.79 -11.97 -3.37
C ALA A 53 3.11 -13.41 -2.91
N SER A 54 3.01 -14.41 -3.79
CA SER A 54 3.41 -15.79 -3.48
C SER A 54 4.88 -15.89 -3.08
N LEU A 55 5.77 -15.18 -3.79
CA LEU A 55 7.19 -15.14 -3.48
C LEU A 55 7.45 -14.56 -2.07
N LEU A 56 6.75 -13.51 -1.69
CA LEU A 56 6.87 -12.85 -0.39
C LEU A 56 6.28 -13.71 0.74
N LEU A 57 5.07 -14.25 0.54
CA LEU A 57 4.37 -15.12 1.49
C LEU A 57 5.16 -16.39 1.78
N SER A 58 5.84 -16.96 0.76
CA SER A 58 6.68 -18.14 0.95
C SER A 58 7.96 -17.89 1.76
N ALA A 59 8.35 -16.63 1.93
CA ALA A 59 9.55 -16.23 2.65
C ALA A 59 9.27 -15.75 4.08
N THR A 60 8.00 -15.75 4.51
CA THR A 60 7.55 -15.20 5.78
C THR A 60 6.56 -16.14 6.45
N GLY A 61 6.44 -16.05 7.77
CA GLY A 61 5.56 -16.92 8.57
C GLY A 61 4.28 -16.25 9.06
N ARG A 62 4.29 -14.93 9.29
CA ARG A 62 3.18 -14.16 9.89
C ARG A 62 2.85 -12.89 9.12
N LEU A 63 3.83 -12.34 8.39
CA LEU A 63 3.67 -11.09 7.65
C LEU A 63 2.48 -11.20 6.68
N VAL A 64 1.60 -10.22 6.72
CA VAL A 64 0.55 -10.08 5.71
C VAL A 64 1.16 -9.46 4.46
N VAL A 65 0.91 -10.05 3.31
CA VAL A 65 1.24 -9.42 2.02
C VAL A 65 -0.02 -8.80 1.45
N ALA A 66 0.06 -7.50 1.15
CA ALA A 66 -1.06 -6.74 0.61
C ALA A 66 -0.70 -6.12 -0.75
N THR A 67 -1.67 -6.05 -1.64
CA THR A 67 -1.48 -5.30 -2.88
C THR A 67 -1.88 -3.83 -2.69
N GLY A 68 -0.96 -2.92 -2.93
CA GLY A 68 -1.16 -1.47 -2.85
C GLY A 68 -0.82 -0.75 -4.16
N ILE A 69 -1.52 -1.05 -5.23
CA ILE A 69 -2.73 -1.85 -5.50
C ILE A 69 -2.53 -2.84 -6.66
N ALA A 70 -3.32 -3.92 -6.70
CA ALA A 70 -3.53 -4.72 -7.91
C ALA A 70 -4.35 -3.92 -8.92
N ASN A 71 -3.87 -3.87 -10.15
CA ASN A 71 -4.48 -3.07 -11.20
C ASN A 71 -5.61 -3.84 -11.89
N ILE A 72 -6.84 -3.33 -11.87
CA ILE A 72 -8.00 -3.97 -12.53
C ILE A 72 -7.85 -4.12 -14.05
N TRP A 73 -6.92 -3.40 -14.67
CA TRP A 73 -6.63 -3.48 -16.11
C TRP A 73 -5.51 -4.48 -16.44
N ALA A 74 -4.91 -5.11 -15.43
CA ALA A 74 -3.83 -6.08 -15.65
C ALA A 74 -4.35 -7.50 -15.93
N ARG A 75 -5.57 -7.80 -15.49
CA ARG A 75 -6.23 -9.11 -15.66
C ARG A 75 -7.75 -8.98 -15.61
N ASP A 76 -8.47 -9.94 -16.16
CA ASP A 76 -9.93 -9.98 -16.08
C ASP A 76 -10.42 -10.26 -14.64
N PRO A 77 -11.71 -9.95 -14.32
CA PRO A 77 -12.25 -10.14 -12.98
C PRO A 77 -12.22 -11.59 -12.48
N MET A 78 -12.39 -12.58 -13.37
CA MET A 78 -12.35 -13.99 -13.00
C MET A 78 -10.95 -14.41 -12.58
N ALA A 79 -9.92 -14.01 -13.32
CA ALA A 79 -8.52 -14.25 -12.95
C ALA A 79 -8.13 -13.54 -11.65
N MET A 80 -8.64 -12.31 -11.42
CA MET A 80 -8.41 -11.58 -10.16
C MET A 80 -9.04 -12.31 -8.98
N ALA A 81 -10.29 -12.72 -9.10
CA ALA A 81 -11.02 -13.46 -8.06
C ALA A 81 -10.36 -14.82 -7.78
N ALA A 82 -9.95 -15.54 -8.82
CA ALA A 82 -9.26 -16.82 -8.67
C ALA A 82 -7.91 -16.64 -7.96
N GLY A 83 -7.12 -15.62 -8.33
CA GLY A 83 -5.85 -15.32 -7.67
C GLY A 83 -6.01 -14.97 -6.19
N GLN A 84 -7.00 -14.12 -5.85
CA GLN A 84 -7.31 -13.81 -4.45
C GLN A 84 -7.66 -15.07 -3.66
N ARG A 85 -8.58 -15.91 -4.17
CA ARG A 85 -9.02 -17.14 -3.52
C ARG A 85 -7.87 -18.13 -3.33
N THR A 86 -7.03 -18.30 -4.35
CA THR A 86 -5.86 -19.18 -4.29
C THR A 86 -4.88 -18.74 -3.20
N LEU A 87 -4.54 -17.44 -3.13
CA LEU A 87 -3.62 -16.93 -2.12
C LEU A 87 -4.24 -16.98 -0.71
N ALA A 88 -5.53 -16.69 -0.56
CA ALA A 88 -6.22 -16.76 0.71
C ALA A 88 -6.27 -18.20 1.27
N GLU A 89 -6.52 -19.18 0.41
CA GLU A 89 -6.53 -20.60 0.77
C GLU A 89 -5.13 -21.09 1.14
N ALA A 90 -4.16 -20.86 0.25
CA ALA A 90 -2.79 -21.38 0.43
C ALA A 90 -2.06 -20.77 1.64
N TRP A 91 -2.40 -19.55 2.07
CA TRP A 91 -1.64 -18.81 3.08
C TRP A 91 -2.45 -18.42 4.32
N GLY A 92 -3.63 -19.02 4.52
CA GLY A 92 -4.39 -18.92 5.78
C GLY A 92 -4.72 -17.48 6.19
N GLY A 93 -5.17 -16.61 5.25
CA GLY A 93 -5.56 -15.24 5.56
C GLY A 93 -4.38 -14.24 5.65
N ARG A 94 -3.18 -14.59 5.23
CA ARG A 94 -2.03 -13.66 5.15
C ARG A 94 -1.95 -12.88 3.84
N PHE A 95 -3.01 -12.87 3.02
CA PHE A 95 -3.11 -12.09 1.82
C PHE A 95 -4.28 -11.11 1.88
N LEU A 96 -4.02 -9.82 1.64
CA LEU A 96 -5.02 -8.77 1.51
C LEU A 96 -5.02 -8.23 0.09
N LEU A 97 -6.17 -8.26 -0.58
CA LEU A 97 -6.32 -7.73 -1.92
C LEU A 97 -6.68 -6.24 -1.90
N GLY A 98 -5.73 -5.37 -2.22
CA GLY A 98 -6.00 -3.97 -2.54
C GLY A 98 -6.16 -3.79 -4.05
N LEU A 99 -7.29 -3.24 -4.49
CA LEU A 99 -7.65 -3.04 -5.90
C LEU A 99 -7.64 -1.56 -6.27
N GLY A 100 -7.22 -1.24 -7.49
CA GLY A 100 -7.24 0.13 -7.98
C GLY A 100 -7.45 0.24 -9.48
N VAL A 101 -7.95 1.40 -9.89
CA VAL A 101 -8.23 1.72 -11.31
C VAL A 101 -7.00 2.24 -12.06
N SER A 102 -5.85 2.38 -11.37
CA SER A 102 -4.62 2.90 -11.96
C SER A 102 -4.79 4.33 -12.54
N HIS A 103 -4.01 4.66 -13.56
CA HIS A 103 -3.98 5.96 -14.24
C HIS A 103 -3.85 5.73 -15.74
N ASP A 104 -4.33 6.67 -16.55
CA ASP A 104 -4.30 6.64 -18.02
C ASP A 104 -2.93 6.22 -18.57
N ARG A 105 -1.86 6.86 -18.13
CA ARG A 105 -0.47 6.56 -18.54
C ARG A 105 -0.01 5.11 -18.29
N LEU A 106 -0.68 4.37 -17.41
CA LEU A 106 -0.38 2.95 -17.11
C LEU A 106 -1.41 1.99 -17.71
N VAL A 107 -2.57 2.50 -18.14
CA VAL A 107 -3.66 1.74 -18.72
C VAL A 107 -3.56 1.71 -20.25
N ASP A 108 -3.28 2.85 -20.88
CA ASP A 108 -3.16 2.97 -22.33
C ASP A 108 -2.10 2.02 -22.94
N PRO A 109 -0.88 1.87 -22.37
CA PRO A 109 0.10 0.92 -22.87
C PRO A 109 -0.32 -0.56 -22.77
N ARG A 110 -1.37 -0.86 -21.97
CA ARG A 110 -1.98 -2.21 -21.88
C ARG A 110 -3.06 -2.46 -22.93
N GLY A 111 -3.31 -1.50 -23.82
CA GLY A 111 -4.33 -1.61 -24.86
C GLY A 111 -5.76 -1.33 -24.38
N HIS A 112 -5.92 -0.78 -23.17
CA HIS A 112 -7.20 -0.39 -22.62
C HIS A 112 -7.42 1.12 -22.73
N ARG A 113 -8.68 1.55 -22.71
CA ARG A 113 -9.06 2.97 -22.63
C ARG A 113 -9.40 3.32 -21.20
N TYR A 114 -8.61 4.20 -20.59
CA TYR A 114 -8.93 4.75 -19.26
C TYR A 114 -10.17 5.65 -19.32
N GLY A 115 -11.11 5.47 -18.39
CA GLY A 115 -12.32 6.30 -18.29
C GLY A 115 -13.26 5.79 -17.22
N GLN A 116 -14.11 6.68 -16.72
CA GLN A 116 -15.14 6.41 -15.70
C GLN A 116 -14.67 5.48 -14.56
N PRO A 117 -13.64 5.85 -13.79
CA PRO A 117 -12.97 4.96 -12.83
C PRO A 117 -13.93 4.34 -11.81
N LEU A 118 -14.93 5.10 -11.34
CA LEU A 118 -15.92 4.60 -10.38
C LEU A 118 -16.80 3.50 -10.98
N THR A 119 -17.29 3.70 -12.21
CA THR A 119 -18.11 2.72 -12.93
C THR A 119 -17.30 1.47 -13.27
N ALA A 120 -16.04 1.65 -13.71
CA ALA A 120 -15.14 0.55 -14.01
C ALA A 120 -14.88 -0.33 -12.77
N MET A 121 -14.58 0.30 -11.63
CA MET A 121 -14.37 -0.42 -10.37
C MET A 121 -15.62 -1.18 -9.95
N ARG A 122 -16.80 -0.55 -9.94
CA ARG A 122 -18.06 -1.20 -9.54
C ARG A 122 -18.37 -2.44 -10.40
N ARG A 123 -18.26 -2.30 -11.73
CA ARG A 123 -18.49 -3.42 -12.66
C ARG A 123 -17.47 -4.55 -12.49
N TYR A 124 -16.23 -4.18 -12.22
CA TYR A 124 -15.17 -5.15 -12.01
C TYR A 124 -15.38 -5.96 -10.74
N LEU A 125 -15.76 -5.32 -9.64
CA LEU A 125 -16.06 -5.98 -8.37
C LEU A 125 -17.29 -6.89 -8.48
N ASP A 126 -18.36 -6.42 -9.13
CA ASP A 126 -19.55 -7.23 -9.39
C ASP A 126 -19.20 -8.51 -10.19
N ALA A 127 -18.38 -8.37 -11.23
CA ALA A 127 -17.92 -9.51 -12.01
C ALA A 127 -16.99 -10.46 -11.22
N MET A 128 -16.19 -9.96 -10.30
CA MET A 128 -15.39 -10.79 -9.39
C MET A 128 -16.27 -11.60 -8.43
N ASP A 129 -17.32 -10.97 -7.88
CA ASP A 129 -18.22 -11.61 -6.90
C ASP A 129 -19.02 -12.76 -7.53
N HIS A 130 -19.35 -12.64 -8.82
CA HIS A 130 -20.06 -13.67 -9.59
C HIS A 130 -19.11 -14.64 -10.35
N ALA A 131 -17.80 -14.50 -10.23
CA ALA A 131 -16.83 -15.33 -10.94
C ALA A 131 -16.88 -16.79 -10.44
N PRO A 132 -16.99 -17.80 -11.33
CA PRO A 132 -16.94 -19.20 -10.97
C PRO A 132 -15.55 -19.55 -10.39
N TYR A 133 -15.55 -20.48 -9.42
CA TYR A 133 -14.32 -21.00 -8.83
C TYR A 133 -14.53 -22.46 -8.45
N LEU A 134 -13.74 -23.36 -9.03
CA LEU A 134 -13.89 -24.82 -8.89
C LEU A 134 -12.77 -25.47 -8.06
N ALA A 135 -11.85 -24.67 -7.51
CA ALA A 135 -10.82 -25.12 -6.58
C ALA A 135 -11.32 -25.03 -5.12
N PRO A 136 -10.55 -25.51 -4.12
CA PRO A 136 -10.90 -25.38 -2.72
C PRO A 136 -11.22 -23.94 -2.32
N VAL A 137 -12.37 -23.74 -1.69
CA VAL A 137 -12.85 -22.41 -1.32
C VAL A 137 -12.20 -21.98 0.01
N PRO A 138 -11.53 -20.80 0.07
CA PRO A 138 -10.96 -20.29 1.32
C PRO A 138 -12.06 -19.91 2.34
N ASP A 139 -11.67 -19.81 3.61
CA ASP A 139 -12.51 -19.20 4.63
C ASP A 139 -12.86 -17.75 4.20
N PRO A 140 -14.15 -17.35 4.21
CA PRO A 140 -14.56 -15.98 3.92
C PRO A 140 -13.82 -14.93 4.76
N ALA A 141 -13.45 -15.21 5.99
CA ALA A 141 -12.67 -14.33 6.85
C ALA A 141 -11.25 -14.04 6.30
N ALA A 142 -10.71 -14.94 5.46
CA ALA A 142 -9.42 -14.75 4.77
C ALA A 142 -9.52 -13.90 3.49
N MET A 143 -10.72 -13.48 3.09
CA MET A 143 -11.01 -12.84 1.81
C MET A 143 -11.14 -11.32 1.92
N THR A 144 -10.28 -10.66 2.69
CA THR A 144 -10.30 -9.20 2.85
C THR A 144 -9.86 -8.48 1.58
N ARG A 145 -10.63 -7.47 1.16
CA ARG A 145 -10.29 -6.59 0.05
C ARG A 145 -10.48 -5.11 0.38
N VAL A 146 -9.56 -4.26 -0.05
CA VAL A 146 -9.64 -2.80 0.09
C VAL A 146 -9.50 -2.11 -1.27
N LEU A 147 -10.00 -0.88 -1.39
CA LEU A 147 -9.89 -0.11 -2.63
C LEU A 147 -8.87 1.02 -2.49
N GLY A 148 -8.06 1.21 -3.53
CA GLY A 148 -7.30 2.43 -3.73
C GLY A 148 -8.27 3.60 -3.95
N ALA A 149 -8.43 4.46 -2.96
CA ALA A 149 -9.46 5.50 -2.96
C ALA A 149 -8.93 6.83 -2.40
N LEU A 150 -9.02 7.88 -3.20
CA LEU A 150 -8.65 9.24 -2.80
C LEU A 150 -9.90 10.12 -2.61
N GLY A 151 -10.71 10.24 -3.65
CA GLY A 151 -11.88 11.11 -3.65
C GLY A 151 -13.09 10.52 -2.92
N PRO A 152 -14.02 11.38 -2.46
CA PRO A 152 -15.14 10.96 -1.61
C PRO A 152 -16.04 9.90 -2.26
N ARG A 153 -16.23 9.93 -3.57
CA ARG A 153 -17.06 8.95 -4.28
C ARG A 153 -16.45 7.54 -4.29
N MET A 154 -15.11 7.42 -4.42
CA MET A 154 -14.44 6.12 -4.37
C MET A 154 -14.35 5.61 -2.93
N LEU A 155 -14.18 6.50 -1.95
CA LEU A 155 -14.27 6.16 -0.52
C LEU A 155 -15.67 5.66 -0.16
N ALA A 156 -16.74 6.30 -0.65
CA ALA A 156 -18.11 5.83 -0.46
C ALA A 156 -18.35 4.46 -1.13
N LEU A 157 -17.79 4.23 -2.32
CA LEU A 157 -17.84 2.90 -2.95
C LEU A 157 -17.10 1.85 -2.09
N ALA A 158 -15.93 2.19 -1.55
CA ALA A 158 -15.19 1.28 -0.67
C ALA A 158 -16.00 0.94 0.59
N ALA A 159 -16.70 1.91 1.18
CA ALA A 159 -17.58 1.68 2.31
C ALA A 159 -18.74 0.72 1.98
N GLU A 160 -19.28 0.81 0.76
CA GLU A 160 -20.43 0.01 0.30
C GLU A 160 -20.04 -1.44 -0.03
N VAL A 161 -18.96 -1.66 -0.83
CA VAL A 161 -18.70 -2.95 -1.49
C VAL A 161 -17.34 -3.57 -1.18
N ALA A 162 -16.58 -3.01 -0.25
CA ALA A 162 -15.27 -3.52 0.15
C ALA A 162 -15.12 -3.52 1.68
N ASP A 163 -14.03 -4.12 2.17
CA ASP A 163 -13.73 -4.16 3.59
C ASP A 163 -13.01 -2.89 4.07
N GLY A 164 -12.59 -2.02 3.14
CA GLY A 164 -11.92 -0.77 3.48
C GLY A 164 -11.31 -0.04 2.31
N ALA A 165 -10.39 0.90 2.62
CA ALA A 165 -9.69 1.72 1.66
C ALA A 165 -8.19 1.82 1.95
N HIS A 166 -7.40 1.93 0.88
CA HIS A 166 -5.97 2.19 0.88
C HIS A 166 -5.69 3.50 0.12
N PRO A 167 -5.86 4.67 0.77
CA PRO A 167 -5.48 5.96 0.20
C PRO A 167 -3.96 6.04 0.04
N TYR A 168 -3.50 6.65 -1.04
CA TYR A 168 -2.07 6.79 -1.34
C TYR A 168 -1.69 8.27 -1.45
N LEU A 169 -0.53 8.62 -0.87
CA LEU A 169 0.02 9.98 -0.89
C LEU A 169 -0.98 11.01 -0.33
N VAL A 170 -1.34 10.87 0.93
CA VAL A 170 -2.35 11.69 1.58
C VAL A 170 -1.85 12.32 2.89
N PRO A 171 -2.25 13.57 3.22
CA PRO A 171 -1.97 14.17 4.52
C PRO A 171 -2.93 13.64 5.60
N VAL A 172 -2.65 13.96 6.86
CA VAL A 172 -3.44 13.54 8.04
C VAL A 172 -4.91 13.99 7.93
N GLU A 173 -5.17 15.17 7.39
CA GLU A 173 -6.52 15.73 7.19
C GLU A 173 -7.37 14.87 6.25
N HIS A 174 -6.73 14.25 5.25
CA HIS A 174 -7.40 13.29 4.38
C HIS A 174 -7.79 12.03 5.15
N THR A 175 -6.93 11.51 6.01
CA THR A 175 -7.23 10.31 6.83
C THR A 175 -8.46 10.55 7.71
N HIS A 176 -8.56 11.70 8.35
CA HIS A 176 -9.75 12.08 9.13
C HIS A 176 -11.02 12.13 8.26
N ARG A 177 -10.95 12.77 7.07
CA ARG A 177 -12.06 12.80 6.11
C ARG A 177 -12.44 11.40 5.61
N ALA A 178 -11.46 10.57 5.29
CA ALA A 178 -11.69 9.21 4.82
C ALA A 178 -12.38 8.36 5.89
N ARG A 179 -11.98 8.47 7.15
CA ARG A 179 -12.63 7.79 8.27
C ARG A 179 -14.11 8.21 8.40
N ALA A 180 -14.41 9.50 8.29
CA ALA A 180 -15.78 9.99 8.35
C ALA A 180 -16.67 9.40 7.23
N ILE A 181 -16.12 9.18 6.03
CA ILE A 181 -16.86 8.59 4.90
C ILE A 181 -16.98 7.07 5.03
N LEU A 182 -15.90 6.39 5.40
CA LEU A 182 -15.86 4.92 5.53
C LEU A 182 -16.70 4.39 6.71
N GLY A 183 -16.91 5.22 7.73
CA GLY A 183 -17.52 4.80 8.99
C GLY A 183 -16.53 4.03 9.89
N PRO A 184 -16.94 3.59 11.08
CA PRO A 184 -16.04 3.08 12.12
C PRO A 184 -15.58 1.63 11.93
N THR A 185 -16.20 0.86 11.04
CA THR A 185 -16.00 -0.60 10.95
C THR A 185 -15.15 -1.03 9.76
N LYS A 186 -14.91 -0.14 8.79
CA LYS A 186 -14.14 -0.43 7.59
C LYS A 186 -12.65 -0.14 7.82
N LEU A 187 -11.77 -0.98 7.26
CA LEU A 187 -10.34 -0.78 7.32
C LEU A 187 -9.92 0.52 6.59
N LEU A 188 -9.13 1.34 7.24
CA LEU A 188 -8.50 2.51 6.64
C LEU A 188 -6.98 2.38 6.75
N CYS A 189 -6.33 2.12 5.62
CA CYS A 189 -4.92 1.80 5.51
C CYS A 189 -4.19 2.82 4.62
N PRO A 190 -3.98 4.09 5.02
CA PRO A 190 -3.25 5.05 4.19
C PRO A 190 -1.79 4.64 3.99
N GLU A 191 -1.29 4.87 2.78
CA GLU A 191 0.15 4.94 2.55
C GLU A 191 0.67 6.30 3.01
N VAL A 192 1.83 6.29 3.66
CA VAL A 192 2.52 7.51 4.11
C VAL A 192 3.98 7.49 3.66
N ALA A 193 4.31 8.39 2.74
CA ALA A 193 5.68 8.58 2.28
C ALA A 193 6.54 9.23 3.36
N VAL A 194 7.77 8.72 3.56
CA VAL A 194 8.68 9.23 4.57
C VAL A 194 10.12 9.36 4.05
N VAL A 195 10.87 10.32 4.58
CA VAL A 195 12.33 10.44 4.41
C VAL A 195 12.98 10.50 5.78
N VAL A 196 13.70 9.46 6.15
CA VAL A 196 14.46 9.41 7.42
C VAL A 196 15.81 10.11 7.23
N GLY A 197 16.15 11.02 8.14
CA GLY A 197 17.41 11.76 8.12
C GLY A 197 17.27 13.18 8.70
N SER A 198 18.39 13.81 9.01
CA SER A 198 18.42 15.15 9.66
C SER A 198 18.53 16.32 8.67
N ASP A 199 18.98 16.08 7.43
CA ASP A 199 19.12 17.11 6.40
C ASP A 199 17.77 17.41 5.73
N ARG A 200 17.14 18.51 6.14
CA ARG A 200 15.84 18.94 5.61
C ARG A 200 15.86 19.29 4.13
N VAL A 201 16.97 19.85 3.63
CA VAL A 201 17.11 20.25 2.23
C VAL A 201 17.17 18.99 1.33
N ALA A 202 18.03 18.05 1.71
CA ALA A 202 18.13 16.77 1.01
C ALA A 202 16.81 15.99 1.06
N ALA A 203 16.14 15.94 2.21
CA ALA A 203 14.85 15.27 2.38
C ALA A 203 13.78 15.86 1.47
N ARG A 204 13.64 17.18 1.40
CA ARG A 204 12.68 17.84 0.49
C ARG A 204 13.00 17.60 -1.00
N ARG A 205 14.28 17.50 -1.36
CA ARG A 205 14.68 17.13 -2.73
C ARG A 205 14.20 15.73 -3.09
N VAL A 206 14.40 14.75 -2.23
CA VAL A 206 13.92 13.38 -2.41
C VAL A 206 12.39 13.35 -2.49
N ALA A 207 11.72 14.06 -1.58
CA ALA A 207 10.27 14.16 -1.56
C ALA A 207 9.71 14.76 -2.86
N ARG A 208 10.26 15.87 -3.36
CA ARG A 208 9.83 16.49 -4.62
C ARG A 208 10.01 15.58 -5.83
N ALA A 209 11.12 14.85 -5.90
CA ALA A 209 11.35 13.87 -6.97
C ALA A 209 10.27 12.77 -6.99
N HIS A 210 9.81 12.36 -5.82
CA HIS A 210 8.69 11.42 -5.69
C HIS A 210 7.35 12.06 -6.08
N LEU A 211 7.05 13.25 -5.57
CA LEU A 211 5.79 13.96 -5.80
C LEU A 211 5.57 14.33 -7.28
N ASP A 212 6.63 14.64 -8.01
CA ASP A 212 6.57 15.04 -9.43
C ASP A 212 5.81 14.02 -10.29
N ALA A 213 5.94 12.74 -9.96
CA ALA A 213 5.22 11.66 -10.64
C ALA A 213 3.68 11.72 -10.45
N TYR A 214 3.17 12.39 -9.42
CA TYR A 214 1.76 12.39 -9.03
C TYR A 214 1.08 13.75 -9.21
N LEU A 215 1.80 14.86 -9.03
CA LEU A 215 1.22 16.21 -9.06
C LEU A 215 0.65 16.60 -10.43
N GLY A 216 1.03 15.90 -11.51
CA GLY A 216 0.42 16.04 -12.83
C GLY A 216 -0.90 15.27 -13.01
N LEU A 217 -1.25 14.36 -12.11
CA LEU A 217 -2.43 13.49 -12.25
C LEU A 217 -3.70 14.19 -11.75
N ALA A 218 -4.75 14.19 -12.57
CA ALA A 218 -5.98 14.94 -12.31
C ALA A 218 -6.66 14.56 -10.98
N ASN A 219 -6.65 13.28 -10.61
CA ASN A 219 -7.25 12.79 -9.37
C ASN A 219 -6.49 13.29 -8.11
N TYR A 220 -5.14 13.35 -8.16
CA TYR A 220 -4.34 13.93 -7.06
C TYR A 220 -4.52 15.43 -6.97
N ARG A 221 -4.49 16.14 -8.11
CA ARG A 221 -4.74 17.60 -8.14
C ARG A 221 -6.09 17.95 -7.54
N SER A 222 -7.15 17.25 -7.95
CA SER A 222 -8.50 17.47 -7.42
C SER A 222 -8.57 17.21 -5.92
N ASN A 223 -8.01 16.09 -5.44
CA ASN A 223 -7.98 15.78 -4.02
C ASN A 223 -7.21 16.81 -3.19
N LEU A 224 -6.06 17.29 -3.69
CA LEU A 224 -5.26 18.30 -3.02
C LEU A 224 -5.96 19.67 -3.01
N ALA A 225 -6.66 20.04 -4.10
CA ALA A 225 -7.47 21.25 -4.13
C ALA A 225 -8.61 21.21 -3.09
N ASP A 226 -9.30 20.07 -2.96
CA ASP A 226 -10.34 19.84 -1.95
C ASP A 226 -9.79 19.91 -0.51
N LEU A 227 -8.48 19.71 -0.34
CA LEU A 227 -7.75 19.85 0.93
C LEU A 227 -7.16 21.25 1.13
N GLY A 228 -7.42 22.20 0.23
CA GLY A 228 -7.01 23.60 0.36
C GLY A 228 -5.59 23.91 -0.16
N PHE A 229 -5.03 23.05 -1.02
CA PHE A 229 -3.80 23.37 -1.75
C PHE A 229 -4.14 24.03 -3.07
N ALA A 230 -3.59 25.24 -3.29
CA ALA A 230 -3.80 25.99 -4.52
C ALA A 230 -2.85 25.50 -5.64
N ASP A 231 -3.11 25.90 -6.89
CA ASP A 231 -2.25 25.54 -8.03
C ASP A 231 -0.77 25.94 -7.83
N ARG A 232 -0.51 27.05 -7.16
CA ARG A 232 0.86 27.48 -6.79
C ARG A 232 1.56 26.47 -5.84
N ASP A 233 0.81 25.73 -5.05
CA ASP A 233 1.36 24.69 -4.17
C ASP A 233 1.78 23.44 -4.95
N LEU A 234 1.20 23.20 -6.14
CA LEU A 234 1.48 22.04 -6.98
C LEU A 234 2.59 22.29 -8.01
N ALA A 235 3.01 23.53 -8.21
CA ALA A 235 4.04 23.90 -9.17
C ALA A 235 5.45 23.48 -8.68
N GLY A 236 6.37 23.20 -9.63
CA GLY A 236 7.79 22.96 -9.34
C GLY A 236 8.08 21.77 -8.41
N GLY A 237 7.30 20.69 -8.50
CA GLY A 237 7.45 19.53 -7.62
C GLY A 237 6.87 19.71 -6.22
N GLY A 238 6.09 20.76 -6.02
CA GLY A 238 5.38 21.07 -4.78
C GLY A 238 6.03 22.17 -3.93
N SER A 239 5.18 23.06 -3.37
CA SER A 239 5.63 24.03 -2.36
C SER A 239 6.15 23.31 -1.11
N ASP A 240 6.95 24.01 -0.30
CA ASP A 240 7.41 23.46 0.99
C ASP A 240 6.25 23.03 1.88
N ARG A 241 5.13 23.79 1.86
CA ARG A 241 3.92 23.47 2.60
C ARG A 241 3.31 22.14 2.14
N LEU A 242 3.20 21.93 0.83
CA LEU A 242 2.67 20.68 0.27
C LEU A 242 3.59 19.50 0.55
N VAL A 243 4.88 19.66 0.31
CA VAL A 243 5.89 18.62 0.56
C VAL A 243 5.86 18.18 2.03
N ASP A 244 5.88 19.13 2.97
CA ASP A 244 5.86 18.84 4.41
C ASP A 244 4.52 18.23 4.88
N ALA A 245 3.43 18.48 4.15
CA ALA A 245 2.12 17.86 4.43
C ALA A 245 2.04 16.40 3.96
N LEU A 246 2.58 16.10 2.77
CA LEU A 246 2.47 14.77 2.14
C LEU A 246 3.60 13.82 2.52
N VAL A 247 4.81 14.33 2.80
CA VAL A 247 5.99 13.50 3.10
C VAL A 247 6.50 13.82 4.50
N ALA A 248 6.45 12.83 5.38
CA ALA A 248 7.02 12.97 6.71
C ALA A 248 8.55 12.90 6.64
N SER A 249 9.25 13.95 7.02
CA SER A 249 10.71 14.00 6.95
C SER A 249 11.36 14.38 8.29
N GLY A 250 12.52 13.80 8.56
CA GLY A 250 13.31 14.08 9.77
C GLY A 250 13.86 12.81 10.44
N PRO A 251 14.42 12.93 11.66
CA PRO A 251 14.80 11.77 12.46
C PRO A 251 13.63 10.80 12.66
N ALA A 252 13.90 9.52 12.81
CA ALA A 252 12.88 8.46 12.91
C ALA A 252 11.81 8.75 13.97
N ALA A 253 12.17 9.32 15.11
CA ALA A 253 11.21 9.73 16.16
C ALA A 253 10.22 10.83 15.69
N ARG A 254 10.63 11.73 14.79
CA ARG A 254 9.73 12.73 14.19
C ARG A 254 8.79 12.09 13.16
N VAL A 255 9.31 11.17 12.36
CA VAL A 255 8.50 10.39 11.42
C VAL A 255 7.47 9.56 12.18
N ALA A 256 7.87 8.86 13.26
CA ALA A 256 6.97 8.07 14.10
C ALA A 256 5.79 8.91 14.64
N ARG A 257 6.03 10.17 15.07
CA ARG A 257 4.93 11.06 15.49
C ARG A 257 3.96 11.39 14.37
N ARG A 258 4.42 11.54 13.12
CA ARG A 258 3.52 11.76 11.98
C ARG A 258 2.69 10.50 11.69
N ILE A 259 3.29 9.32 11.79
CA ILE A 259 2.57 8.04 11.66
C ILE A 259 1.50 7.94 12.76
N GLY A 260 1.84 8.26 14.01
CA GLY A 260 0.89 8.34 15.12
C GLY A 260 -0.29 9.26 14.81
N ALA A 261 -0.04 10.44 14.22
CA ALA A 261 -1.09 11.38 13.84
C ALA A 261 -2.09 10.79 12.82
N HIS A 262 -1.67 9.94 11.88
CA HIS A 262 -2.60 9.22 10.99
C HIS A 262 -3.43 8.19 11.75
N LEU A 263 -2.84 7.47 12.71
CA LEU A 263 -3.56 6.53 13.56
C LEU A 263 -4.59 7.26 14.45
N ASP A 264 -4.23 8.41 15.03
CA ASP A 264 -5.12 9.26 15.82
C ASP A 264 -6.25 9.86 14.97
N ALA A 265 -5.99 10.12 13.68
CA ALA A 265 -6.98 10.57 12.71
C ALA A 265 -7.92 9.45 12.24
N GLY A 266 -7.77 8.23 12.74
CA GLY A 266 -8.65 7.10 12.52
C GLY A 266 -8.14 6.07 11.51
N ALA A 267 -6.86 6.06 11.13
CA ALA A 267 -6.29 4.94 10.40
C ALA A 267 -6.23 3.69 11.31
N ASP A 268 -6.59 2.54 10.78
CA ASP A 268 -6.39 1.26 11.48
C ASP A 268 -4.98 0.73 11.28
N HIS A 269 -4.42 1.01 10.11
CA HIS A 269 -3.07 0.62 9.68
C HIS A 269 -2.42 1.76 8.90
N VAL A 270 -1.11 1.92 9.03
CA VAL A 270 -0.33 2.85 8.20
C VAL A 270 0.74 2.08 7.44
N ALA A 271 0.70 2.14 6.11
CA ALA A 271 1.70 1.57 5.21
C ALA A 271 2.81 2.60 4.92
N ILE A 272 3.97 2.44 5.52
CA ILE A 272 5.08 3.40 5.43
C ILE A 272 5.87 3.16 4.15
N GLN A 273 6.02 4.20 3.32
CA GLN A 273 6.90 4.18 2.15
C GLN A 273 8.16 5.00 2.41
N VAL A 274 9.29 4.32 2.64
CA VAL A 274 10.58 5.00 2.81
C VAL A 274 11.13 5.41 1.45
N LEU A 275 11.27 6.72 1.25
CA LEU A 275 11.86 7.30 0.06
C LEU A 275 13.38 7.46 0.24
N THR A 276 14.15 7.10 -0.77
CA THR A 276 15.61 7.21 -0.80
C THR A 276 16.06 7.98 -2.04
N PRO A 277 17.27 8.58 -2.03
CA PRO A 277 17.81 9.25 -3.21
C PRO A 277 17.98 8.32 -4.42
N SER A 278 18.22 7.02 -4.18
CA SER A 278 18.32 5.99 -5.21
C SER A 278 17.13 5.02 -5.10
N PRO A 279 16.26 4.93 -6.11
CA PRO A 279 15.09 4.06 -6.08
C PRO A 279 15.45 2.55 -6.11
N ASP A 280 16.72 2.22 -6.39
CA ASP A 280 17.20 0.83 -6.41
C ASP A 280 17.76 0.38 -5.05
N ARG A 281 18.01 1.32 -4.12
CA ARG A 281 18.49 1.00 -2.77
C ARG A 281 17.33 0.54 -1.89
N LEU A 282 17.50 -0.60 -1.22
CA LEU A 282 16.59 -1.01 -0.15
C LEU A 282 16.89 -0.20 1.12
N PRO A 283 15.89 0.41 1.75
CA PRO A 283 16.07 1.25 2.94
C PRO A 283 16.07 0.40 4.23
N THR A 284 16.93 -0.61 4.30
CA THR A 284 16.97 -1.56 5.42
C THR A 284 17.31 -0.92 6.76
N ASP A 285 18.24 0.05 6.77
CA ASP A 285 18.63 0.78 7.96
C ASP A 285 17.49 1.68 8.45
N GLU A 286 16.81 2.36 7.52
CA GLU A 286 15.67 3.20 7.82
C GLU A 286 14.47 2.37 8.33
N TRP A 287 14.27 1.16 7.82
CA TRP A 287 13.26 0.24 8.37
C TRP A 287 13.56 -0.12 9.82
N ALA A 288 14.81 -0.43 10.15
CA ALA A 288 15.22 -0.75 11.51
C ALA A 288 15.09 0.48 12.45
N GLU A 289 15.51 1.68 12.01
CA GLU A 289 15.34 2.91 12.77
C GLU A 289 13.86 3.23 13.04
N LEU A 290 12.99 3.04 12.05
CA LEU A 290 11.55 3.25 12.18
C LEU A 290 10.90 2.23 13.10
N ALA A 291 11.26 0.94 12.99
CA ALA A 291 10.76 -0.11 13.87
C ALA A 291 11.07 0.22 15.35
N ALA A 292 12.31 0.62 15.63
CA ALA A 292 12.71 1.04 16.97
C ALA A 292 11.94 2.29 17.44
N ALA A 293 11.81 3.32 16.59
CA ALA A 293 11.12 4.57 16.94
C ALA A 293 9.61 4.40 17.14
N LEU A 294 9.00 3.40 16.50
CA LEU A 294 7.60 3.02 16.60
C LEU A 294 7.35 1.99 17.70
N ALA A 295 8.40 1.53 18.39
CA ALA A 295 8.37 0.50 19.43
C ALA A 295 7.65 -0.78 18.94
N LEU A 296 7.99 -1.24 17.73
CA LEU A 296 7.46 -2.49 17.20
C LEU A 296 8.11 -3.66 17.94
N ASP A 297 7.31 -4.68 18.25
CA ASP A 297 7.80 -5.91 18.87
C ASP A 297 8.51 -6.79 17.83
N PRO A 298 9.84 -7.01 17.93
CA PRO A 298 10.53 -7.87 16.99
C PRO A 298 9.97 -9.30 17.02
N CYS A 299 9.83 -9.88 15.83
CA CYS A 299 9.46 -11.28 15.72
C CYS A 299 10.68 -12.17 15.98
N PRO A 300 10.63 -13.12 16.92
CA PRO A 300 11.71 -14.10 17.06
C PRO A 300 11.85 -14.89 15.76
N VAL A 301 13.08 -14.99 15.26
CA VAL A 301 13.43 -15.84 14.11
C VAL A 301 13.14 -17.28 14.53
N PRO A 302 12.33 -18.06 13.78
CA PRO A 302 12.26 -19.49 14.02
C PRO A 302 13.68 -20.07 13.89
N PRO A 303 14.09 -21.01 14.77
CA PRO A 303 15.39 -21.64 14.65
C PRO A 303 15.50 -22.22 13.24
N ASP A 304 16.67 -21.99 12.60
CA ASP A 304 17.02 -22.39 11.23
C ASP A 304 16.50 -23.80 10.91
N SER A 305 15.49 -23.88 10.07
CA SER A 305 15.16 -25.12 9.38
C SER A 305 16.14 -25.20 8.20
N SER A 306 17.39 -25.55 8.51
CA SER A 306 18.31 -26.06 7.50
C SER A 306 17.61 -27.22 6.80
N PRO A 307 17.53 -27.25 5.46
CA PRO A 307 17.05 -28.43 4.77
C PRO A 307 17.94 -29.60 5.18
N ALA A 308 17.34 -30.60 5.83
CA ALA A 308 18.02 -31.87 6.04
C ALA A 308 18.52 -32.35 4.67
N GLU A 309 19.83 -32.53 4.58
CA GLU A 309 20.46 -33.25 3.47
C GLU A 309 19.80 -34.64 3.38
N GLN A 310 19.03 -34.85 2.33
CA GLN A 310 18.68 -36.16 1.79
C GLN A 310 18.74 -36.11 0.27
#